data_0b1b1b20ea900137cc1464565b164993
#
_entry.id   0b1b1b20ea900137cc1464565b164993
#
_cell.length_a   1.000
_cell.length_b   1.000
_cell.length_c   1.000
_cell.angle_alpha   90.00
_cell.angle_beta   90.00
_cell.angle_gamma   90.00
#
_symmetry.space_group_name_H-M   'P 1'
#
loop_
_entity.id
_entity.type
_entity.pdbx_description
1 polymer ?
#
loop_
_entity_poly.entity_id
_entity_poly.type
_entity_poly.pdbx_seq_one_letter_code
_entity_poly.pdbx_strand_id
1 'polypeptide(L)'
;VNQQSTASFRDSCGYIFEHGGEIYRCIEPIYHARYRQIMASGLYETLINRSLLIQHIEIAPGSMPFAPMEKITLKPQKLNLITYPFEWCFCQLKSAALQLLEIQAIAMEFGMTLRDATPFNHQFKGSRVIFIDTLSFDEYQEGTPWIPYRQFCENFLAPLVVAKFRDPSFLKFASLSLQGIPLDIAVKLLPFEGYLNFGILVHLVGHAKLANAKGGEGTSKHRVLSRTGLVALIDSLRRSVESLSMPSNRRSTWSEYRSESNYNSDDILEKESVVQTFIRTLSPKTVLDIGCNDGRFSRIAVKCGVASVVAIDSDHLVIDRLVRSLIQ
;
A
#
# COMPACT_ATOMS: atom_id res chain seq x y z
N VAL A 1 26.42 -0.03 -16.67
CA VAL A 1 26.85 -0.04 -15.27
C VAL A 1 25.64 -0.45 -14.47
N ASN A 2 25.71 -1.57 -13.72
CA ASN A 2 24.66 -2.00 -12.80
C ASN A 2 24.68 -1.05 -11.61
N GLN A 3 23.64 -0.26 -11.44
CA GLN A 3 23.51 0.62 -10.30
C GLN A 3 22.58 -0.06 -9.29
N GLN A 4 23.15 -0.57 -8.21
CA GLN A 4 22.35 -1.08 -7.09
C GLN A 4 21.51 0.04 -6.51
N SER A 5 20.21 -0.23 -6.33
CA SER A 5 19.32 0.73 -5.69
C SER A 5 19.73 0.92 -4.22
N THR A 6 19.97 2.16 -3.84
CA THR A 6 20.28 2.52 -2.44
C THR A 6 19.13 2.19 -1.48
N ALA A 7 17.91 2.03 -1.99
CA ALA A 7 16.75 1.64 -1.19
C ALA A 7 16.77 0.18 -0.71
N SER A 8 17.58 -0.69 -1.33
CA SER A 8 17.66 -2.13 -0.98
C SER A 8 18.73 -2.48 0.06
N PHE A 9 19.44 -1.53 0.63
CA PHE A 9 20.59 -1.80 1.52
C PHE A 9 20.22 -2.50 2.85
N ARG A 10 18.93 -2.46 3.25
CA ARG A 10 18.43 -3.07 4.50
C ARG A 10 17.94 -4.51 4.34
N ASP A 11 17.72 -4.97 3.11
CA ASP A 11 17.23 -6.32 2.87
C ASP A 11 18.40 -7.31 2.76
N SER A 12 18.58 -8.14 3.80
CA SER A 12 19.59 -9.19 3.81
C SER A 12 19.27 -10.36 2.88
N CYS A 13 18.05 -10.46 2.38
CA CYS A 13 17.59 -11.55 1.51
C CYS A 13 17.83 -11.26 0.03
N GLY A 14 18.07 -10.00 -0.34
CA GLY A 14 18.29 -9.63 -1.72
C GLY A 14 18.38 -8.12 -1.92
N TYR A 15 18.57 -7.70 -3.16
CA TYR A 15 18.65 -6.29 -3.54
C TYR A 15 18.03 -6.06 -4.92
N ILE A 16 17.62 -4.83 -5.14
CA ILE A 16 17.10 -4.36 -6.43
C ILE A 16 18.20 -3.60 -7.17
N PHE A 17 18.27 -3.79 -8.48
CA PHE A 17 19.14 -3.03 -9.36
C PHE A 17 18.45 -2.73 -10.69
N GLU A 18 18.97 -1.74 -11.39
CA GLU A 18 18.51 -1.37 -12.73
C GLU A 18 19.58 -1.69 -13.76
N HIS A 19 19.15 -2.28 -14.89
CA HIS A 19 19.99 -2.54 -16.04
C HIS A 19 19.19 -2.36 -17.33
N GLY A 20 19.69 -1.54 -18.24
CA GLY A 20 19.04 -1.30 -19.54
C GLY A 20 17.64 -0.69 -19.42
N GLY A 21 17.34 0.07 -18.37
CA GLY A 21 16.02 0.65 -18.12
C GLY A 21 14.99 -0.33 -17.56
N GLU A 22 15.41 -1.57 -17.25
CA GLU A 22 14.60 -2.60 -16.63
C GLU A 22 15.03 -2.84 -15.18
N ILE A 23 14.08 -3.26 -14.34
CA ILE A 23 14.31 -3.53 -12.91
C ILE A 23 14.52 -5.03 -12.71
N TYR A 24 15.51 -5.35 -11.90
CA TYR A 24 15.83 -6.73 -11.51
C TYR A 24 15.93 -6.82 -9.98
N ARG A 25 15.62 -8.00 -9.45
CA ARG A 25 15.83 -8.34 -8.05
C ARG A 25 16.77 -9.54 -7.96
N CYS A 26 17.86 -9.37 -7.23
CA CYS A 26 18.78 -10.45 -6.92
C CYS A 26 18.45 -11.03 -5.56
N ILE A 27 18.36 -12.35 -5.45
CA ILE A 27 18.13 -13.08 -4.21
C ILE A 27 19.46 -13.63 -3.72
N GLU A 28 19.79 -13.34 -2.46
CA GLU A 28 21.01 -13.84 -1.84
C GLU A 28 20.90 -15.33 -1.48
N PRO A 29 22.02 -16.09 -1.51
CA PRO A 29 22.02 -17.54 -1.23
C PRO A 29 21.34 -17.94 0.07
N ILE A 30 21.40 -17.09 1.09
CA ILE A 30 20.75 -17.33 2.40
C ILE A 30 19.23 -17.50 2.29
N TYR A 31 18.60 -16.93 1.26
CA TYR A 31 17.15 -16.99 1.06
C TYR A 31 16.73 -17.99 -0.05
N HIS A 32 17.67 -18.64 -0.75
CA HIS A 32 17.35 -19.53 -1.89
C HIS A 32 16.43 -20.67 -1.48
N ALA A 33 16.74 -21.38 -0.39
CA ALA A 33 15.94 -22.51 0.07
C ALA A 33 14.49 -22.06 0.37
N ARG A 34 14.34 -20.92 1.04
CA ARG A 34 13.04 -20.34 1.36
C ARG A 34 12.27 -19.95 0.10
N TYR A 35 12.92 -19.25 -0.81
CA TYR A 35 12.31 -18.85 -2.08
C TYR A 35 11.81 -20.09 -2.87
N ARG A 36 12.64 -21.14 -3.00
CA ARG A 36 12.26 -22.38 -3.68
C ARG A 36 11.09 -23.08 -3.00
N GLN A 37 11.05 -23.11 -1.67
CA GLN A 37 9.95 -23.67 -0.91
C GLN A 37 8.64 -22.92 -1.17
N ILE A 38 8.65 -21.58 -1.16
CA ILE A 38 7.48 -20.75 -1.42
C ILE A 38 6.99 -20.94 -2.86
N MET A 39 7.90 -20.98 -3.84
CA MET A 39 7.53 -21.27 -5.24
C MET A 39 6.89 -22.66 -5.39
N ALA A 40 7.45 -23.67 -4.75
CA ALA A 40 6.93 -25.03 -4.80
C ALA A 40 5.59 -25.22 -4.07
N SER A 41 5.27 -24.36 -3.11
CA SER A 41 4.00 -24.41 -2.36
C SER A 41 2.77 -24.06 -3.19
N GLY A 42 2.93 -23.35 -4.31
CA GLY A 42 1.84 -22.81 -5.13
C GLY A 42 1.32 -21.45 -4.64
N LEU A 43 1.88 -20.90 -3.56
CA LEU A 43 1.46 -19.59 -3.02
C LEU A 43 1.64 -18.48 -4.05
N TYR A 44 2.80 -18.38 -4.70
CA TYR A 44 3.07 -17.33 -5.68
C TYR A 44 2.12 -17.41 -6.87
N GLU A 45 1.90 -18.61 -7.41
CA GLU A 45 0.95 -18.81 -8.49
C GLU A 45 -0.45 -18.33 -8.11
N THR A 46 -0.91 -18.70 -6.91
CA THR A 46 -2.22 -18.27 -6.38
C THR A 46 -2.31 -16.76 -6.27
N LEU A 47 -1.30 -16.10 -5.70
CA LEU A 47 -1.30 -14.64 -5.53
C LEU A 47 -1.22 -13.90 -6.87
N ILE A 48 -0.42 -14.38 -7.82
CA ILE A 48 -0.31 -13.82 -9.18
C ILE A 48 -1.64 -13.97 -9.94
N ASN A 49 -2.26 -15.16 -9.90
CA ASN A 49 -3.54 -15.42 -10.57
C ASN A 49 -4.68 -14.55 -10.01
N ARG A 50 -4.62 -14.21 -8.73
CA ARG A 50 -5.55 -13.26 -8.09
C ARG A 50 -5.17 -11.79 -8.29
N SER A 51 -4.06 -11.50 -9.00
CA SER A 51 -3.52 -10.16 -9.19
C SER A 51 -3.19 -9.43 -7.87
N LEU A 52 -2.81 -10.17 -6.84
CA LEU A 52 -2.41 -9.66 -5.53
C LEU A 52 -0.90 -9.40 -5.45
N LEU A 53 -0.08 -10.17 -6.17
CA LEU A 53 1.38 -10.05 -6.18
C LEU A 53 1.87 -9.69 -7.57
N ILE A 54 2.91 -8.87 -7.65
CA ILE A 54 3.57 -8.54 -8.91
C ILE A 54 4.18 -9.78 -9.55
N GLN A 55 3.90 -9.99 -10.82
CA GLN A 55 4.48 -11.09 -11.59
C GLN A 55 5.98 -10.87 -11.83
N HIS A 56 6.75 -11.92 -11.80
CA HIS A 56 8.16 -11.92 -12.17
C HIS A 56 8.52 -13.17 -12.97
N ILE A 57 9.64 -13.12 -13.67
CA ILE A 57 10.29 -14.26 -14.31
C ILE A 57 11.68 -14.45 -13.72
N GLU A 58 12.12 -15.70 -13.59
CA GLU A 58 13.51 -15.99 -13.25
C GLU A 58 14.39 -15.86 -14.48
N ILE A 59 15.51 -15.17 -14.34
CA ILE A 59 16.56 -15.11 -15.37
C ILE A 59 17.47 -16.32 -15.20
N ALA A 60 17.72 -17.03 -16.28
CA ALA A 60 18.60 -18.22 -16.22
C ALA A 60 19.98 -17.83 -15.69
N PRO A 61 20.51 -18.55 -14.68
CA PRO A 61 21.83 -18.26 -14.11
C PRO A 61 22.91 -18.23 -15.19
N GLY A 62 23.78 -17.24 -15.14
CA GLY A 62 24.87 -17.06 -16.10
C GLY A 62 24.47 -16.64 -17.52
N SER A 63 23.16 -16.49 -17.81
CA SER A 63 22.69 -16.09 -19.14
C SER A 63 22.96 -14.60 -19.45
N MET A 64 23.16 -13.80 -18.42
CA MET A 64 23.43 -12.37 -18.50
C MET A 64 24.59 -12.00 -17.56
N PRO A 65 25.40 -10.99 -17.90
CA PRO A 65 26.53 -10.56 -17.05
C PRO A 65 26.14 -10.15 -15.63
N PHE A 66 24.86 -9.76 -15.44
CA PHE A 66 24.30 -9.34 -14.15
C PHE A 66 23.48 -10.44 -13.43
N ALA A 67 23.42 -11.65 -13.98
CA ALA A 67 22.74 -12.82 -13.40
C ALA A 67 23.77 -13.90 -13.04
N PRO A 68 24.53 -13.73 -11.94
CA PRO A 68 25.60 -14.66 -11.56
C PRO A 68 25.05 -16.05 -11.22
N MET A 69 25.89 -17.07 -11.42
CA MET A 69 25.49 -18.49 -11.23
C MET A 69 25.06 -18.80 -9.80
N GLU A 70 25.64 -18.12 -8.82
CA GLU A 70 25.41 -18.35 -7.38
C GLU A 70 24.17 -17.64 -6.82
N LYS A 71 23.49 -16.80 -7.61
CA LYS A 71 22.33 -16.02 -7.19
C LYS A 71 21.10 -16.29 -8.06
N ILE A 72 19.92 -16.16 -7.48
CA ILE A 72 18.68 -16.17 -8.23
C ILE A 72 18.36 -14.74 -8.63
N THR A 73 18.18 -14.49 -9.92
CA THR A 73 17.85 -13.16 -10.45
C THR A 73 16.43 -13.16 -10.98
N LEU A 74 15.61 -12.27 -10.47
CA LEU A 74 14.21 -12.08 -10.90
C LEU A 74 14.10 -10.82 -11.76
N LYS A 75 13.25 -10.87 -12.79
CA LYS A 75 12.78 -9.71 -13.53
C LYS A 75 11.30 -9.52 -13.23
N PRO A 76 10.91 -8.61 -12.32
CA PRO A 76 9.51 -8.30 -12.06
C PRO A 76 8.89 -7.52 -13.22
N GLN A 77 7.56 -7.57 -13.32
CA GLN A 77 6.81 -6.71 -14.22
C GLN A 77 7.09 -5.24 -13.84
N LYS A 78 7.52 -4.43 -14.81
CA LYS A 78 7.75 -3.00 -14.61
C LYS A 78 6.43 -2.26 -14.43
N LEU A 79 6.33 -1.42 -13.40
CA LEU A 79 5.24 -0.49 -13.20
C LEU A 79 5.59 0.86 -13.84
N ASN A 80 4.63 1.48 -14.50
CA ASN A 80 4.84 2.75 -15.21
C ASN A 80 4.98 3.94 -14.26
N LEU A 81 4.40 3.84 -13.07
CA LEU A 81 4.42 4.86 -12.04
C LEU A 81 4.69 4.19 -10.69
N ILE A 82 5.60 4.75 -9.93
CA ILE A 82 5.84 4.38 -8.54
C ILE A 82 5.35 5.53 -7.67
N THR A 83 4.56 5.20 -6.65
CA THR A 83 4.02 6.13 -5.67
C THR A 83 4.39 5.70 -4.27
N TYR A 84 4.37 6.64 -3.33
CA TYR A 84 4.75 6.36 -1.95
C TYR A 84 3.56 6.51 -1.01
N PRO A 85 3.50 5.79 0.12
CA PRO A 85 2.36 5.81 1.04
C PRO A 85 1.96 7.20 1.54
N PHE A 86 2.89 8.14 1.63
CA PHE A 86 2.62 9.53 2.02
C PHE A 86 1.98 10.37 0.90
N GLU A 87 1.88 9.84 -0.32
CA GLU A 87 1.19 10.44 -1.46
C GLU A 87 -0.24 9.90 -1.61
N TRP A 88 -0.59 8.85 -0.84
CA TRP A 88 -1.88 8.16 -1.00
C TRP A 88 -2.99 8.83 -0.22
N CYS A 89 -4.19 8.79 -0.79
CA CYS A 89 -5.41 9.16 -0.09
C CYS A 89 -5.89 8.04 0.85
N PHE A 90 -6.94 8.32 1.63
CA PHE A 90 -7.46 7.39 2.62
C PHE A 90 -7.87 6.04 2.03
N CYS A 91 -8.63 6.02 0.93
CA CYS A 91 -9.09 4.76 0.33
C CYS A 91 -7.94 3.95 -0.30
N GLN A 92 -6.87 4.59 -0.78
CA GLN A 92 -5.69 3.90 -1.26
C GLN A 92 -4.94 3.20 -0.11
N LEU A 93 -4.67 3.89 0.99
CA LEU A 93 -4.04 3.25 2.16
C LEU A 93 -4.93 2.15 2.76
N LYS A 94 -6.25 2.37 2.80
CA LYS A 94 -7.22 1.35 3.21
C LYS A 94 -7.18 0.11 2.31
N SER A 95 -7.13 0.29 1.00
CA SER A 95 -7.05 -0.82 0.03
C SER A 95 -5.76 -1.62 0.21
N ALA A 96 -4.63 -0.94 0.43
CA ALA A 96 -3.35 -1.61 0.70
C ALA A 96 -3.38 -2.40 2.03
N ALA A 97 -4.01 -1.85 3.07
CA ALA A 97 -4.20 -2.56 4.34
C ALA A 97 -5.04 -3.84 4.18
N LEU A 98 -6.15 -3.75 3.46
CA LEU A 98 -7.03 -4.91 3.22
C LEU A 98 -6.36 -5.97 2.36
N GLN A 99 -5.62 -5.57 1.31
CA GLN A 99 -4.86 -6.49 0.47
C GLN A 99 -3.77 -7.22 1.27
N LEU A 100 -3.04 -6.52 2.15
CA LEU A 100 -2.02 -7.17 2.99
C LEU A 100 -2.64 -8.24 3.88
N LEU A 101 -3.80 -7.97 4.50
CA LEU A 101 -4.50 -8.95 5.35
C LEU A 101 -5.06 -10.12 4.52
N GLU A 102 -5.50 -9.89 3.29
CA GLU A 102 -5.91 -10.93 2.35
C GLU A 102 -4.72 -11.82 1.98
N ILE A 103 -3.57 -11.22 1.63
CA ILE A 103 -2.34 -11.96 1.31
C ILE A 103 -1.88 -12.78 2.52
N GLN A 104 -1.94 -12.23 3.74
CA GLN A 104 -1.60 -12.96 4.96
C GLN A 104 -2.53 -14.17 5.18
N ALA A 105 -3.83 -13.99 4.97
CA ALA A 105 -4.80 -15.09 5.12
C ALA A 105 -4.53 -16.20 4.10
N ILE A 106 -4.30 -15.85 2.84
CA ILE A 106 -3.94 -16.82 1.78
C ILE A 106 -2.60 -17.50 2.11
N ALA A 107 -1.56 -16.75 2.50
CA ALA A 107 -0.26 -17.31 2.85
C ALA A 107 -0.39 -18.39 3.93
N MET A 108 -1.24 -18.20 4.93
CA MET A 108 -1.50 -19.20 5.97
C MET A 108 -2.13 -20.48 5.43
N GLU A 109 -2.92 -20.43 4.37
CA GLU A 109 -3.47 -21.64 3.73
C GLU A 109 -2.36 -22.53 3.17
N PHE A 110 -1.26 -21.92 2.74
CA PHE A 110 -0.06 -22.58 2.20
C PHE A 110 1.04 -22.82 3.26
N GLY A 111 0.74 -22.64 4.55
CA GLY A 111 1.71 -22.80 5.63
C GLY A 111 2.77 -21.70 5.69
N MET A 112 2.47 -20.54 5.11
CA MET A 112 3.38 -19.37 5.07
C MET A 112 2.79 -18.20 5.83
N THR A 113 3.63 -17.19 6.10
CA THR A 113 3.26 -15.92 6.76
C THR A 113 4.07 -14.76 6.20
N LEU A 114 3.53 -13.56 6.25
CA LEU A 114 4.30 -12.34 5.94
C LEU A 114 5.29 -12.02 7.06
N ARG A 115 6.47 -11.54 6.68
CA ARG A 115 7.57 -11.13 7.56
C ARG A 115 7.45 -9.70 8.04
N ASP A 116 6.77 -8.85 7.24
CA ASP A 116 6.56 -7.44 7.54
C ASP A 116 5.20 -6.96 7.04
N ALA A 117 4.74 -5.82 7.55
CA ALA A 117 3.47 -5.21 7.21
C ALA A 117 3.67 -3.69 7.00
N THR A 118 4.39 -3.35 5.94
CA THR A 118 4.62 -1.97 5.55
C THR A 118 3.84 -1.60 4.27
N PRO A 119 3.27 -0.40 4.20
CA PRO A 119 2.62 0.07 2.97
C PRO A 119 3.64 0.29 1.83
N PHE A 120 4.93 0.44 2.10
CA PHE A 120 5.98 0.57 1.09
C PHE A 120 6.14 -0.67 0.21
N ASN A 121 5.61 -1.83 0.63
CA ASN A 121 5.58 -3.06 -0.17
C ASN A 121 4.38 -3.13 -1.12
N HIS A 122 3.63 -2.04 -1.26
CA HIS A 122 2.48 -1.95 -2.17
C HIS A 122 2.68 -0.86 -3.20
N GLN A 123 2.06 -1.06 -4.36
CA GLN A 123 1.98 -0.09 -5.45
C GLN A 123 0.59 -0.10 -6.08
N PHE A 124 0.34 0.82 -6.99
CA PHE A 124 -0.91 0.88 -7.72
C PHE A 124 -0.68 0.63 -9.21
N LYS A 125 -1.51 -0.24 -9.79
CA LYS A 125 -1.65 -0.44 -11.23
C LYS A 125 -3.03 0.04 -11.63
N GLY A 126 -3.12 1.29 -12.10
CA GLY A 126 -4.41 1.99 -12.19
C GLY A 126 -5.00 2.20 -10.79
N SER A 127 -6.27 1.80 -10.59
CA SER A 127 -6.94 1.86 -9.29
C SER A 127 -6.69 0.64 -8.40
N ARG A 128 -6.04 -0.40 -8.90
CA ARG A 128 -5.80 -1.65 -8.16
C ARG A 128 -4.48 -1.60 -7.42
N VAL A 129 -4.52 -1.93 -6.14
CA VAL A 129 -3.32 -2.14 -5.33
C VAL A 129 -2.66 -3.48 -5.70
N ILE A 130 -1.33 -3.52 -5.70
CA ILE A 130 -0.53 -4.72 -5.97
C ILE A 130 0.63 -4.79 -4.98
N PHE A 131 0.85 -5.96 -4.39
CA PHE A 131 2.00 -6.23 -3.53
C PHE A 131 3.25 -6.46 -4.37
N ILE A 132 4.37 -5.83 -4.02
CA ILE A 132 5.58 -5.85 -4.84
C ILE A 132 6.76 -6.58 -4.19
N ASP A 133 6.66 -6.95 -2.92
CA ASP A 133 7.75 -7.63 -2.23
C ASP A 133 7.62 -9.16 -2.27
N THR A 134 8.28 -9.76 -3.25
CA THR A 134 8.31 -11.21 -3.44
C THR A 134 9.11 -11.97 -2.37
N LEU A 135 9.92 -11.29 -1.55
CA LEU A 135 10.74 -11.91 -0.50
C LEU A 135 10.15 -11.71 0.91
N SER A 136 8.93 -11.21 1.01
CA SER A 136 8.28 -10.90 2.29
C SER A 136 7.60 -12.10 2.96
N PHE A 137 7.84 -13.31 2.50
CA PHE A 137 7.22 -14.52 3.03
C PHE A 137 8.20 -15.38 3.81
N ASP A 138 7.67 -16.03 4.87
CA ASP A 138 8.38 -17.01 5.67
C ASP A 138 7.45 -18.18 6.02
N GLU A 139 8.02 -19.28 6.51
CA GLU A 139 7.25 -20.43 6.98
C GLU A 139 6.50 -20.07 8.27
N TYR A 140 5.20 -20.39 8.30
CA TYR A 140 4.43 -20.23 9.51
C TYR A 140 4.78 -21.31 10.53
N GLN A 141 5.12 -20.89 11.74
CA GLN A 141 5.35 -21.79 12.86
C GLN A 141 4.20 -21.64 13.86
N GLU A 142 3.50 -22.75 14.12
CA GLU A 142 2.40 -22.73 15.07
C GLU A 142 2.86 -22.31 16.47
N GLY A 143 2.02 -21.55 17.13
CA GLY A 143 2.34 -21.03 18.45
C GLY A 143 3.12 -19.72 18.43
N THR A 144 3.60 -19.27 17.28
CA THR A 144 4.29 -17.98 17.18
C THR A 144 3.33 -16.82 16.97
N PRO A 145 3.58 -15.65 17.56
CA PRO A 145 2.80 -14.45 17.27
C PRO A 145 3.06 -13.98 15.82
N TRP A 146 2.09 -13.32 15.23
CA TRP A 146 2.33 -12.63 13.96
C TRP A 146 3.24 -11.42 14.22
N ILE A 147 4.51 -11.56 13.84
CA ILE A 147 5.55 -10.56 14.11
C ILE A 147 5.15 -9.17 13.55
N PRO A 148 4.59 -9.04 12.32
CA PRO A 148 4.20 -7.76 11.76
C PRO A 148 2.98 -7.09 12.41
N TYR A 149 2.32 -7.69 13.39
CA TYR A 149 1.08 -7.15 13.96
C TYR A 149 1.19 -5.70 14.43
N ARG A 150 2.24 -5.38 15.19
CA ARG A 150 2.49 -4.02 15.65
C ARG A 150 2.75 -3.08 14.47
N GLN A 151 3.58 -3.51 13.54
CA GLN A 151 3.90 -2.75 12.34
C GLN A 151 2.64 -2.45 11.50
N PHE A 152 1.75 -3.43 11.34
CA PHE A 152 0.46 -3.22 10.70
C PHE A 152 -0.37 -2.14 11.41
N CYS A 153 -0.46 -2.22 12.74
CA CYS A 153 -1.22 -1.24 13.51
C CYS A 153 -0.63 0.17 13.40
N GLU A 154 0.70 0.32 13.41
CA GLU A 154 1.39 1.61 13.32
C GLU A 154 1.40 2.19 11.90
N ASN A 155 1.48 1.34 10.86
CA ASN A 155 1.63 1.78 9.48
C ASN A 155 0.32 1.90 8.69
N PHE A 156 -0.72 1.14 9.08
CA PHE A 156 -2.00 1.17 8.39
C PHE A 156 -3.14 1.63 9.30
N LEU A 157 -3.37 0.94 10.41
CA LEU A 157 -4.55 1.19 11.23
C LEU A 157 -4.50 2.57 11.91
N ALA A 158 -3.38 2.92 12.54
CA ALA A 158 -3.22 4.20 13.22
C ALA A 158 -3.33 5.40 12.25
N PRO A 159 -2.65 5.45 11.08
CA PRO A 159 -2.84 6.52 10.11
C PRO A 159 -4.30 6.65 9.62
N LEU A 160 -4.97 5.53 9.31
CA LEU A 160 -6.37 5.56 8.89
C LEU A 160 -7.29 6.09 9.99
N VAL A 161 -7.09 5.67 11.23
CA VAL A 161 -7.88 6.14 12.38
C VAL A 161 -7.65 7.63 12.63
N VAL A 162 -6.40 8.08 12.67
CA VAL A 162 -6.08 9.49 12.90
C VAL A 162 -6.59 10.36 11.75
N ALA A 163 -6.44 9.92 10.49
CA ALA A 163 -6.97 10.63 9.33
C ALA A 163 -8.50 10.77 9.39
N LYS A 164 -9.20 9.69 9.78
CA LYS A 164 -10.66 9.68 9.91
C LYS A 164 -11.15 10.66 10.98
N PHE A 165 -10.56 10.62 12.17
CA PHE A 165 -11.09 11.35 13.34
C PHE A 165 -10.48 12.73 13.54
N ARG A 166 -9.29 13.00 13.00
CA ARG A 166 -8.60 14.28 13.12
C ARG A 166 -8.50 14.98 11.78
N ASP A 167 -7.52 14.61 10.98
CA ASP A 167 -7.29 15.28 9.70
C ASP A 167 -6.65 14.35 8.67
N PRO A 168 -7.11 14.35 7.39
CA PRO A 168 -6.52 13.55 6.32
C PRO A 168 -5.04 13.83 6.07
N SER A 169 -4.54 15.03 6.43
CA SER A 169 -3.11 15.36 6.27
C SER A 169 -2.17 14.47 7.09
N PHE A 170 -2.69 13.79 8.14
CA PHE A 170 -1.92 12.79 8.88
C PHE A 170 -1.50 11.58 8.03
N LEU A 171 -2.10 11.35 6.86
CA LEU A 171 -1.63 10.32 5.92
C LEU A 171 -0.20 10.62 5.41
N LYS A 172 0.20 11.89 5.38
CA LYS A 172 1.57 12.31 5.05
C LYS A 172 2.60 11.96 6.12
N PHE A 173 2.17 11.48 7.29
CA PHE A 173 3.10 11.17 8.39
C PHE A 173 4.16 10.11 8.00
N ALA A 174 3.84 9.21 7.07
CA ALA A 174 4.78 8.25 6.54
C ALA A 174 6.02 8.89 5.86
N SER A 175 5.96 10.18 5.47
CA SER A 175 7.13 10.92 4.97
C SER A 175 8.11 11.30 6.09
N LEU A 176 7.63 11.39 7.32
CA LEU A 176 8.43 11.75 8.51
C LEU A 176 8.93 10.50 9.24
N SER A 177 8.17 9.40 9.17
CA SER A 177 8.49 8.15 9.87
C SER A 177 8.11 6.93 9.03
N LEU A 178 9.11 6.17 8.60
CA LEU A 178 8.89 4.89 7.89
C LEU A 178 8.27 3.82 8.80
N GLN A 179 8.25 4.05 10.11
CA GLN A 179 7.65 3.14 11.10
C GLN A 179 6.16 3.45 11.36
N GLY A 180 5.60 4.44 10.67
CA GLY A 180 4.21 4.84 10.84
C GLY A 180 3.98 5.71 12.08
N ILE A 181 2.73 5.76 12.56
CA ILE A 181 2.32 6.51 13.76
C ILE A 181 2.43 5.60 14.98
N PRO A 182 3.28 5.91 15.98
CA PRO A 182 3.34 5.16 17.22
C PRO A 182 1.99 5.05 17.90
N LEU A 183 1.65 3.86 18.44
CA LEU A 183 0.31 3.59 18.97
C LEU A 183 -0.08 4.51 20.13
N ASP A 184 0.85 4.88 20.99
CA ASP A 184 0.62 5.80 22.10
C ASP A 184 0.28 7.23 21.62
N ILE A 185 0.90 7.67 20.53
CA ILE A 185 0.57 8.94 19.87
C ILE A 185 -0.81 8.85 19.23
N ALA A 186 -1.09 7.77 18.49
CA ALA A 186 -2.39 7.58 17.87
C ALA A 186 -3.53 7.59 18.90
N VAL A 187 -3.34 6.92 20.06
CA VAL A 187 -4.31 6.88 21.15
C VAL A 187 -4.54 8.27 21.76
N LYS A 188 -3.49 9.07 21.96
CA LYS A 188 -3.61 10.47 22.45
C LYS A 188 -4.38 11.37 21.48
N LEU A 189 -4.34 11.05 20.20
CA LEU A 189 -5.06 11.78 19.15
C LEU A 189 -6.51 11.31 18.99
N LEU A 190 -6.96 10.23 19.65
CA LEU A 190 -8.34 9.75 19.53
C LEU A 190 -9.33 10.71 20.23
N PRO A 191 -10.45 11.10 19.57
CA PRO A 191 -11.59 11.68 20.24
C PRO A 191 -12.41 10.60 20.95
N PHE A 192 -13.38 11.01 21.75
CA PHE A 192 -14.25 10.08 22.49
C PHE A 192 -14.94 9.06 21.57
N GLU A 193 -15.43 9.49 20.42
CA GLU A 193 -16.10 8.63 19.43
C GLU A 193 -15.20 7.51 18.92
N GLY A 194 -13.88 7.73 18.89
CA GLY A 194 -12.90 6.71 18.51
C GLY A 194 -12.88 5.53 19.47
N TYR A 195 -13.14 5.78 20.77
CA TYR A 195 -13.20 4.74 21.78
C TYR A 195 -14.47 3.88 21.72
N LEU A 196 -15.49 4.30 20.97
CA LEU A 196 -16.71 3.52 20.76
C LEU A 196 -16.54 2.43 19.70
N ASN A 197 -15.46 2.46 18.94
CA ASN A 197 -15.15 1.43 17.94
C ASN A 197 -14.37 0.27 18.59
N PHE A 198 -14.97 -0.91 18.62
CA PHE A 198 -14.36 -2.10 19.25
C PHE A 198 -13.00 -2.47 18.66
N GLY A 199 -12.85 -2.38 17.32
CA GLY A 199 -11.59 -2.69 16.66
C GLY A 199 -10.46 -1.72 17.07
N ILE A 200 -10.76 -0.42 17.19
CA ILE A 200 -9.83 0.59 17.68
C ILE A 200 -9.46 0.33 19.14
N LEU A 201 -10.45 -0.02 19.98
CA LEU A 201 -10.18 -0.36 21.38
C LEU A 201 -9.21 -1.54 21.51
N VAL A 202 -9.42 -2.59 20.74
CA VAL A 202 -8.59 -3.79 20.81
C VAL A 202 -7.21 -3.55 20.21
N HIS A 203 -7.16 -3.06 18.97
CA HIS A 203 -5.91 -3.07 18.19
C HIS A 203 -5.03 -1.83 18.38
N LEU A 204 -5.59 -0.70 18.80
CA LEU A 204 -4.80 0.50 19.14
C LEU A 204 -4.69 0.68 20.64
N VAL A 205 -5.80 0.86 21.36
CA VAL A 205 -5.78 1.22 22.78
C VAL A 205 -5.25 0.07 23.63
N GLY A 206 -5.76 -1.15 23.43
CA GLY A 206 -5.32 -2.34 24.16
C GLY A 206 -3.86 -2.67 23.88
N HIS A 207 -3.45 -2.58 22.62
CA HIS A 207 -2.06 -2.84 22.23
C HIS A 207 -1.09 -1.78 22.80
N ALA A 208 -1.44 -0.48 22.76
CA ALA A 208 -0.63 0.58 23.35
C ALA A 208 -0.45 0.37 24.87
N LYS A 209 -1.52 0.01 25.60
CA LYS A 209 -1.44 -0.28 27.04
C LYS A 209 -0.52 -1.48 27.35
N LEU A 210 -0.62 -2.55 26.56
CA LEU A 210 0.23 -3.73 26.76
C LEU A 210 1.70 -3.45 26.44
N ALA A 211 2.00 -2.63 25.45
CA ALA A 211 3.36 -2.23 25.12
C ALA A 211 4.00 -1.40 26.24
N ASN A 212 3.25 -0.46 26.83
CA ASN A 212 3.72 0.39 27.93
C ASN A 212 3.88 -0.38 29.26
N ALA A 213 3.05 -1.41 29.52
CA ALA A 213 3.15 -2.24 30.71
C ALA A 213 4.40 -3.15 30.71
N LYS A 214 5.02 -3.41 29.55
CA LYS A 214 6.23 -4.24 29.41
C LYS A 214 7.55 -3.50 29.67
N GLY A 215 7.53 -2.22 30.04
CA GLY A 215 8.71 -1.47 30.48
C GLY A 215 9.25 -1.85 31.85
N GLY A 216 8.60 -2.78 32.58
CA GLY A 216 9.12 -3.41 33.81
C GLY A 216 9.60 -4.82 33.47
N GLU A 217 10.80 -5.18 33.97
CA GLU A 217 11.40 -6.51 33.88
C GLU A 217 10.44 -7.58 34.42
N GLY A 218 9.60 -8.10 33.58
CA GLY A 218 8.69 -9.20 33.86
C GLY A 218 8.73 -10.18 32.71
N THR A 219 9.16 -11.41 32.96
CA THR A 219 9.14 -12.56 32.05
C THR A 219 7.81 -12.60 31.29
N SER A 220 7.82 -12.07 30.06
CA SER A 220 6.70 -12.19 29.15
C SER A 220 6.52 -13.67 28.85
N LYS A 221 5.57 -14.34 29.52
CA LYS A 221 5.01 -15.59 29.02
C LYS A 221 4.50 -15.27 27.62
N HIS A 222 5.24 -15.66 26.58
CA HIS A 222 4.78 -15.60 25.21
C HIS A 222 3.45 -16.35 25.17
N ARG A 223 2.34 -15.64 25.04
CA ARG A 223 1.06 -16.29 24.78
C ARG A 223 1.20 -17.01 23.46
N VAL A 224 1.18 -18.33 23.53
CA VAL A 224 1.15 -19.20 22.35
C VAL A 224 -0.11 -18.83 21.57
N LEU A 225 0.06 -18.36 20.36
CA LEU A 225 -1.07 -18.03 19.48
C LEU A 225 -1.29 -19.20 18.52
N SER A 226 -2.38 -19.94 18.70
CA SER A 226 -2.72 -21.01 17.77
C SER A 226 -3.02 -20.48 16.37
N ARG A 227 -2.95 -21.34 15.35
CA ARG A 227 -3.31 -20.98 13.97
C ARG A 227 -4.73 -20.37 13.90
N THR A 228 -5.69 -20.96 14.59
CA THR A 228 -7.07 -20.44 14.67
C THR A 228 -7.11 -19.06 15.32
N GLY A 229 -6.31 -18.84 16.37
CA GLY A 229 -6.18 -17.54 17.02
C GLY A 229 -5.57 -16.47 16.09
N LEU A 230 -4.58 -16.85 15.27
CA LEU A 230 -3.99 -15.94 14.29
C LEU A 230 -4.99 -15.60 13.18
N VAL A 231 -5.72 -16.57 12.65
CA VAL A 231 -6.80 -16.32 11.66
C VAL A 231 -7.85 -15.36 12.24
N ALA A 232 -8.28 -15.58 13.48
CA ALA A 232 -9.23 -14.69 14.16
C ALA A 232 -8.67 -13.27 14.35
N LEU A 233 -7.37 -13.12 14.63
CA LEU A 233 -6.69 -11.83 14.72
C LEU A 233 -6.71 -11.10 13.37
N ILE A 234 -6.34 -11.78 12.28
CA ILE A 234 -6.35 -11.22 10.92
C ILE A 234 -7.76 -10.78 10.51
N ASP A 235 -8.77 -11.62 10.78
CA ASP A 235 -10.17 -11.29 10.53
C ASP A 235 -10.67 -10.09 11.36
N SER A 236 -10.23 -9.99 12.61
CA SER A 236 -10.55 -8.84 13.48
C SER A 236 -9.93 -7.54 12.95
N LEU A 237 -8.68 -7.59 12.50
CA LEU A 237 -8.02 -6.44 11.85
C LEU A 237 -8.74 -6.05 10.57
N ARG A 238 -9.11 -7.03 9.72
CA ARG A 238 -9.83 -6.79 8.47
C ARG A 238 -11.14 -6.06 8.74
N ARG A 239 -11.99 -6.58 9.64
CA ARG A 239 -13.25 -5.91 10.02
C ARG A 239 -13.02 -4.51 10.59
N SER A 240 -11.95 -4.33 11.36
CA SER A 240 -11.60 -3.02 11.90
C SER A 240 -11.30 -2.01 10.80
N VAL A 241 -10.47 -2.39 9.81
CA VAL A 241 -10.13 -1.56 8.65
C VAL A 241 -11.36 -1.32 7.75
N GLU A 242 -12.16 -2.36 7.49
CA GLU A 242 -13.40 -2.27 6.68
C GLU A 242 -14.37 -1.22 7.26
N SER A 243 -14.51 -1.18 8.59
CA SER A 243 -15.40 -0.24 9.30
C SER A 243 -14.95 1.23 9.22
N LEU A 244 -13.71 1.49 8.79
CA LEU A 244 -13.21 2.84 8.64
C LEU A 244 -13.61 3.42 7.28
N SER A 245 -14.14 4.62 7.32
CA SER A 245 -14.44 5.42 6.11
C SER A 245 -14.22 6.90 6.39
N MET A 246 -13.80 7.62 5.38
CA MET A 246 -13.77 9.07 5.46
C MET A 246 -15.21 9.61 5.48
N PRO A 247 -15.57 10.48 6.42
CA PRO A 247 -16.91 11.05 6.48
C PRO A 247 -17.26 11.80 5.19
N SER A 248 -18.46 11.55 4.66
CA SER A 248 -18.93 12.15 3.39
C SER A 248 -19.14 13.66 3.47
N ASN A 249 -19.47 14.15 4.68
CA ASN A 249 -19.70 15.59 4.97
C ASN A 249 -18.41 16.35 5.25
N ARG A 250 -17.25 15.69 5.21
CA ARG A 250 -15.97 16.38 5.43
C ARG A 250 -15.66 17.29 4.26
N ARG A 251 -15.31 18.54 4.58
CA ARG A 251 -14.98 19.58 3.61
C ARG A 251 -13.49 19.90 3.66
N SER A 252 -12.95 20.31 2.55
CA SER A 252 -11.62 20.89 2.39
C SER A 252 -11.71 22.14 1.53
N THR A 253 -10.65 22.91 1.46
CA THR A 253 -10.58 24.13 0.65
C THR A 253 -11.00 23.89 -0.81
N TRP A 254 -10.61 22.75 -1.39
CA TRP A 254 -10.86 22.46 -2.80
C TRP A 254 -12.05 21.52 -3.05
N SER A 255 -12.62 20.91 -1.99
CA SER A 255 -13.76 20.00 -2.14
C SER A 255 -15.06 20.68 -2.58
N GLU A 256 -15.18 21.98 -2.32
CA GLU A 256 -16.34 22.81 -2.67
C GLU A 256 -16.06 23.76 -3.84
N TYR A 257 -14.84 23.69 -4.43
CA TYR A 257 -14.40 24.61 -5.47
C TYR A 257 -15.39 24.76 -6.65
N ARG A 258 -16.13 23.71 -6.98
CA ARG A 258 -17.14 23.73 -8.05
C ARG A 258 -18.36 24.58 -7.70
N SER A 259 -18.82 24.54 -6.46
CA SER A 259 -20.00 25.27 -6.00
C SER A 259 -19.70 26.74 -5.68
N GLU A 260 -18.42 27.04 -5.40
CA GLU A 260 -17.97 28.37 -5.01
C GLU A 260 -17.19 29.10 -6.12
N SER A 261 -16.91 28.41 -7.25
CA SER A 261 -16.20 29.04 -8.36
C SER A 261 -17.13 30.00 -9.13
N ASN A 262 -16.59 31.14 -9.56
CA ASN A 262 -17.27 32.13 -10.39
C ASN A 262 -17.55 31.65 -11.83
N TYR A 263 -17.27 30.39 -12.14
CA TYR A 263 -17.52 29.81 -13.48
C TYR A 263 -18.98 29.39 -13.58
N ASN A 264 -19.66 29.91 -14.62
CA ASN A 264 -20.98 29.40 -15.00
C ASN A 264 -20.83 28.06 -15.77
N SER A 265 -21.95 27.42 -16.06
CA SER A 265 -21.96 26.12 -16.77
C SER A 265 -21.33 26.21 -18.17
N ASP A 266 -21.49 27.35 -18.84
CA ASP A 266 -20.99 27.55 -20.19
C ASP A 266 -19.47 27.73 -20.22
N ASP A 267 -18.89 28.46 -19.25
CA ASP A 267 -17.45 28.61 -19.09
C ASP A 267 -16.77 27.24 -18.86
N ILE A 268 -17.44 26.38 -18.12
CA ILE A 268 -16.91 25.03 -17.85
C ILE A 268 -16.94 24.18 -19.13
N LEU A 269 -18.02 24.23 -19.91
CA LEU A 269 -18.14 23.51 -21.17
C LEU A 269 -17.13 24.02 -22.21
N GLU A 270 -16.89 25.33 -22.26
CA GLU A 270 -15.89 25.91 -23.12
C GLU A 270 -14.48 25.41 -22.75
N LYS A 271 -14.12 25.42 -21.45
CA LYS A 271 -12.86 24.83 -20.97
C LYS A 271 -12.70 23.37 -21.34
N GLU A 272 -13.75 22.56 -21.18
CA GLU A 272 -13.74 21.16 -21.59
C GLU A 272 -13.47 21.00 -23.09
N SER A 273 -14.12 21.82 -23.91
CA SER A 273 -13.94 21.82 -25.36
C SER A 273 -12.51 22.19 -25.76
N VAL A 274 -11.95 23.23 -25.13
CA VAL A 274 -10.57 23.67 -25.37
C VAL A 274 -9.58 22.55 -25.01
N VAL A 275 -9.71 21.97 -23.82
CA VAL A 275 -8.83 20.89 -23.35
C VAL A 275 -8.96 19.66 -24.27
N GLN A 276 -10.18 19.30 -24.67
CA GLN A 276 -10.43 18.17 -25.57
C GLN A 276 -9.76 18.39 -26.93
N THR A 277 -9.93 19.59 -27.51
CA THR A 277 -9.31 19.96 -28.78
C THR A 277 -7.80 19.92 -28.70
N PHE A 278 -7.23 20.46 -27.63
CA PHE A 278 -5.79 20.46 -27.40
C PHE A 278 -5.22 19.03 -27.31
N ILE A 279 -5.85 18.15 -26.53
CA ILE A 279 -5.43 16.75 -26.40
C ILE A 279 -5.53 16.02 -27.74
N ARG A 280 -6.63 16.21 -28.49
CA ARG A 280 -6.80 15.59 -29.82
C ARG A 280 -5.76 16.06 -30.82
N THR A 281 -5.42 17.34 -30.81
CA THR A 281 -4.41 17.93 -31.70
C THR A 281 -3.03 17.39 -31.42
N LEU A 282 -2.64 17.28 -30.14
CA LEU A 282 -1.31 16.80 -29.72
C LEU A 282 -1.19 15.28 -29.74
N SER A 283 -2.31 14.58 -29.60
CA SER A 283 -2.36 13.11 -29.52
C SER A 283 -1.30 12.52 -28.56
N PRO A 284 -1.22 13.01 -27.31
CA PRO A 284 -0.17 12.60 -26.37
C PRO A 284 -0.36 11.15 -25.92
N LYS A 285 0.73 10.42 -25.70
CA LYS A 285 0.69 9.07 -25.09
C LYS A 285 0.45 9.12 -23.59
N THR A 286 0.91 10.19 -22.94
CA THR A 286 0.80 10.38 -21.49
C THR A 286 0.36 11.81 -21.19
N VAL A 287 -0.53 11.97 -20.22
CA VAL A 287 -0.96 13.26 -19.66
C VAL A 287 -0.73 13.27 -18.17
N LEU A 288 -0.18 14.36 -17.67
CA LEU A 288 -0.09 14.70 -16.25
C LEU A 288 -1.05 15.86 -15.97
N ASP A 289 -2.07 15.60 -15.13
CA ASP A 289 -3.06 16.59 -14.68
C ASP A 289 -2.69 17.04 -13.25
N ILE A 290 -2.17 18.27 -13.14
CA ILE A 290 -1.70 18.85 -11.87
C ILE A 290 -2.79 19.75 -11.30
N GLY A 291 -3.25 19.47 -10.07
CA GLY A 291 -4.40 20.10 -9.47
C GLY A 291 -5.70 19.56 -10.08
N CYS A 292 -5.76 18.23 -10.23
CA CYS A 292 -6.82 17.55 -10.96
C CYS A 292 -8.21 17.66 -10.32
N ASN A 293 -8.31 18.05 -9.05
CA ASN A 293 -9.53 18.08 -8.26
C ASN A 293 -10.30 16.75 -8.38
N ASP A 294 -11.55 16.76 -8.84
CA ASP A 294 -12.38 15.57 -9.04
C ASP A 294 -12.05 14.77 -10.31
N GLY A 295 -10.98 15.12 -11.02
CA GLY A 295 -10.50 14.42 -12.21
C GLY A 295 -11.30 14.68 -13.47
N ARG A 296 -12.00 15.80 -13.58
CA ARG A 296 -12.80 16.16 -14.77
C ARG A 296 -11.97 16.15 -16.06
N PHE A 297 -10.84 16.86 -16.07
CA PHE A 297 -9.98 16.97 -17.24
C PHE A 297 -9.18 15.68 -17.46
N SER A 298 -8.79 14.99 -16.41
CA SER A 298 -8.22 13.64 -16.50
C SER A 298 -9.17 12.67 -17.24
N ARG A 299 -10.47 12.70 -16.94
CA ARG A 299 -11.47 11.87 -17.65
C ARG A 299 -11.64 12.26 -19.12
N ILE A 300 -11.49 13.53 -19.45
CA ILE A 300 -11.48 13.98 -20.86
C ILE A 300 -10.28 13.39 -21.58
N ALA A 301 -9.09 13.41 -20.98
CA ALA A 301 -7.90 12.82 -21.56
C ALA A 301 -8.10 11.32 -21.84
N VAL A 302 -8.65 10.57 -20.87
CA VAL A 302 -8.99 9.14 -21.05
C VAL A 302 -9.99 8.96 -22.20
N LYS A 303 -11.06 9.77 -22.28
CA LYS A 303 -12.06 9.72 -23.36
C LYS A 303 -11.48 10.06 -24.74
N CYS A 304 -10.42 10.86 -24.78
CA CYS A 304 -9.66 11.15 -26.01
C CYS A 304 -8.69 10.03 -26.41
N GLY A 305 -8.61 8.92 -25.66
CA GLY A 305 -7.78 7.77 -26.00
C GLY A 305 -6.32 7.88 -25.50
N VAL A 306 -6.03 8.78 -24.56
CA VAL A 306 -4.69 8.86 -23.93
C VAL A 306 -4.40 7.57 -23.19
N ALA A 307 -3.27 6.93 -23.51
CA ALA A 307 -2.91 5.62 -22.98
C ALA A 307 -2.60 5.63 -21.48
N SER A 308 -2.05 6.74 -20.96
CA SER A 308 -1.70 6.89 -19.55
C SER A 308 -2.03 8.30 -19.07
N VAL A 309 -2.84 8.39 -18.01
CA VAL A 309 -3.19 9.67 -17.36
C VAL A 309 -2.81 9.59 -15.90
N VAL A 310 -1.97 10.51 -15.44
CA VAL A 310 -1.60 10.67 -14.05
C VAL A 310 -2.27 11.94 -13.52
N ALA A 311 -3.14 11.77 -12.53
CA ALA A 311 -3.89 12.84 -11.90
C ALA A 311 -3.36 13.07 -10.49
N ILE A 312 -2.92 14.29 -10.18
CA ILE A 312 -2.38 14.63 -8.85
C ILE A 312 -3.06 15.87 -8.29
N ASP A 313 -3.28 15.87 -6.98
CA ASP A 313 -3.78 17.02 -6.23
C ASP A 313 -3.18 17.02 -4.82
N SER A 314 -3.02 18.19 -4.22
CA SER A 314 -2.58 18.34 -2.84
C SER A 314 -3.66 18.03 -1.81
N ASP A 315 -4.94 18.04 -2.22
CA ASP A 315 -6.10 17.84 -1.38
C ASP A 315 -6.50 16.36 -1.30
N HIS A 316 -6.23 15.74 -0.17
CA HIS A 316 -6.53 14.34 0.09
C HIS A 316 -8.02 13.96 -0.08
N LEU A 317 -8.96 14.89 0.19
CA LEU A 317 -10.38 14.59 0.11
C LEU A 317 -10.87 14.54 -1.33
N VAL A 318 -10.38 15.42 -2.21
CA VAL A 318 -10.77 15.38 -3.63
C VAL A 318 -10.19 14.15 -4.32
N ILE A 319 -8.93 13.78 -4.01
CA ILE A 319 -8.33 12.55 -4.52
C ILE A 319 -9.05 11.31 -3.97
N ASP A 320 -9.43 11.28 -2.70
CA ASP A 320 -10.17 10.15 -2.12
C ASP A 320 -11.52 9.95 -2.84
N ARG A 321 -12.24 11.05 -3.16
CA ARG A 321 -13.47 11.01 -3.95
C ARG A 321 -13.22 10.53 -5.38
N LEU A 322 -12.17 11.04 -6.04
CA LEU A 322 -11.78 10.62 -7.38
C LEU A 322 -11.47 9.12 -7.42
N VAL A 323 -10.59 8.63 -6.56
CA VAL A 323 -10.20 7.21 -6.52
C VAL A 323 -11.39 6.30 -6.23
N ARG A 324 -12.26 6.65 -5.29
CA ARG A 324 -13.50 5.89 -5.02
C ARG A 324 -14.38 5.76 -6.25
N SER A 325 -14.48 6.82 -7.06
CA SER A 325 -15.27 6.79 -8.30
C SER A 325 -14.66 5.94 -9.42
N LEU A 326 -13.41 5.52 -9.29
CA LEU A 326 -12.72 4.62 -10.23
C LEU A 326 -12.78 3.14 -9.80
N ILE A 327 -13.08 2.88 -8.52
CA ILE A 327 -13.17 1.52 -7.96
C ILE A 327 -14.60 0.96 -8.06
N GLN A 328 -15.61 1.84 -8.11
CA GLN A 328 -17.02 1.47 -8.34
C GLN A 328 -17.23 1.05 -9.80
#